data_385de1c6628545af426758ff98b3af6e
#
_entry.id   385de1c6628545af426758ff98b3af6e
#
_cell.length_a   1.000
_cell.length_b   1.000
_cell.length_c   1.000
_cell.angle_alpha   90.00
_cell.angle_beta   90.00
_cell.angle_gamma   90.00
#
_symmetry.space_group_name_H-M   'P 1'
#
loop_
_entity.id
_entity.type
_entity.pdbx_description
1 polymer ?
#
loop_
_entity_poly.entity_id
_entity_poly.type
_entity_poly.pdbx_seq_one_letter_code
_entity_poly.pdbx_strand_id
1 'polypeptide(L)'
;NVIAGPAMTRRGTYMFGNSLPRSATGHVDAGLGKQVVYGSTSILQPTVVIDQPEMAMTVDGVEFDFYNMPGSEAPAELTFYLPEHRAFCGAEVLSHVMHNVLTLRGAKVRDALLWSDYIGQSIDRLDDVEVFFNSHHWPTWGHDRIITQMEQQQDMYKFTHDQTVRLANLGYTPREIAERLKL
;
A
#
# COMPACT_ATOMS: atom_id res chain seq x y z
N ASN A 1 -9.78 7.52 14.33
CA ASN A 1 -10.75 6.47 14.62
C ASN A 1 -11.97 6.95 15.40
N VAL A 2 -11.79 7.74 16.45
CA VAL A 2 -12.93 8.26 17.25
C VAL A 2 -13.84 9.17 16.42
N ILE A 3 -13.28 10.00 15.55
CA ILE A 3 -14.04 10.97 14.73
C ILE A 3 -14.41 10.39 13.37
N ALA A 4 -13.44 9.85 12.64
CA ALA A 4 -13.63 9.38 11.27
C ALA A 4 -14.12 7.93 11.15
N GLY A 5 -13.84 7.08 12.15
CA GLY A 5 -14.16 5.65 12.11
C GLY A 5 -15.62 5.32 11.82
N PRO A 6 -16.60 5.91 12.52
CA PRO A 6 -18.02 5.63 12.25
C PRO A 6 -18.45 6.01 10.83
N ALA A 7 -17.95 7.14 10.31
CA ALA A 7 -18.27 7.57 8.96
C ALA A 7 -17.58 6.70 7.89
N MET A 8 -16.34 6.26 8.15
CA MET A 8 -15.62 5.32 7.28
C MET A 8 -16.29 3.95 7.26
N THR A 9 -16.72 3.43 8.41
CA THR A 9 -17.46 2.18 8.51
C THR A 9 -18.75 2.23 7.70
N ARG A 10 -19.51 3.31 7.82
CA ARG A 10 -20.74 3.51 7.03
C ARG A 10 -20.46 3.53 5.53
N ARG A 11 -19.44 4.26 5.08
CA ARG A 11 -19.04 4.29 3.67
C ARG A 11 -18.48 2.95 3.21
N GLY A 12 -17.74 2.25 4.05
CA GLY A 12 -17.26 0.90 3.80
C GLY A 12 -18.40 -0.10 3.55
N THR A 13 -19.53 0.04 4.26
CA THR A 13 -20.73 -0.78 4.03
C THR A 13 -21.21 -0.69 2.59
N TYR A 14 -21.21 0.51 1.99
CA TYR A 14 -21.56 0.67 0.59
C TYR A 14 -20.47 0.18 -0.36
N MET A 15 -19.21 0.46 -0.07
CA MET A 15 -18.08 0.06 -0.91
C MET A 15 -17.97 -1.46 -1.02
N PHE A 16 -18.16 -2.18 0.09
CA PHE A 16 -18.10 -3.64 0.12
C PHE A 16 -19.45 -4.33 -0.16
N GLY A 17 -20.51 -3.57 -0.40
CA GLY A 17 -21.83 -4.12 -0.69
C GLY A 17 -22.48 -4.86 0.47
N ASN A 18 -22.11 -4.58 1.73
CA ASN A 18 -22.59 -5.30 2.90
C ASN A 18 -24.10 -5.18 3.15
N SER A 19 -24.75 -4.17 2.54
CA SER A 19 -26.20 -3.97 2.58
C SER A 19 -26.97 -4.73 1.49
N LEU A 20 -26.26 -5.33 0.52
CA LEU A 20 -26.90 -6.13 -0.51
C LEU A 20 -27.32 -7.49 0.03
N PRO A 21 -28.43 -8.06 -0.47
CA PRO A 21 -28.83 -9.42 -0.10
C PRO A 21 -27.76 -10.43 -0.55
N ARG A 22 -27.51 -11.45 0.26
CA ARG A 22 -26.59 -12.53 -0.08
C ARG A 22 -27.18 -13.40 -1.18
N SER A 23 -26.60 -13.33 -2.36
CA SER A 23 -27.04 -14.09 -3.54
C SER A 23 -25.96 -14.05 -4.62
N ALA A 24 -26.12 -14.84 -5.66
CA ALA A 24 -25.22 -14.83 -6.81
C ALA A 24 -25.15 -13.47 -7.56
N THR A 25 -26.17 -12.64 -7.40
CA THR A 25 -26.25 -11.29 -8.02
C THR A 25 -26.16 -10.16 -7.00
N GLY A 26 -25.95 -10.46 -5.75
CA GLY A 26 -25.83 -9.50 -4.66
C GLY A 26 -24.44 -9.58 -4.00
N HIS A 27 -24.41 -9.62 -2.67
CA HIS A 27 -23.17 -9.72 -1.91
C HIS A 27 -22.69 -11.17 -1.85
N VAL A 28 -21.59 -11.48 -2.53
CA VAL A 28 -20.98 -12.82 -2.53
C VAL A 28 -20.02 -12.95 -1.34
N ASP A 29 -19.04 -12.06 -1.23
CA ASP A 29 -18.13 -11.94 -0.09
C ASP A 29 -17.54 -10.52 0.00
N ALA A 30 -16.72 -10.28 1.01
CA ALA A 30 -16.12 -8.97 1.28
C ALA A 30 -14.70 -8.81 0.68
N GLY A 31 -14.22 -9.77 -0.13
CA GLY A 31 -12.82 -9.81 -0.58
C GLY A 31 -11.86 -10.31 0.51
N LEU A 32 -12.30 -10.36 1.75
CA LEU A 32 -11.56 -10.86 2.93
C LEU A 32 -12.26 -12.10 3.54
N GLY A 33 -12.98 -12.83 2.70
CA GLY A 33 -13.86 -13.91 3.11
C GLY A 33 -15.33 -13.49 3.13
N LYS A 34 -16.21 -14.41 3.47
CA LYS A 34 -17.67 -14.21 3.36
C LYS A 34 -18.22 -13.12 4.28
N GLN A 35 -17.56 -12.88 5.39
CA GLN A 35 -17.93 -11.84 6.34
C GLN A 35 -16.73 -11.48 7.20
N VAL A 36 -16.46 -10.19 7.32
CA VAL A 36 -15.51 -9.67 8.30
C VAL A 36 -16.13 -9.78 9.69
N VAL A 37 -15.41 -10.36 10.64
CA VAL A 37 -15.85 -10.41 12.04
C VAL A 37 -15.57 -9.05 12.68
N TYR A 38 -16.62 -8.40 13.14
CA TYR A 38 -16.52 -7.14 13.89
C TYR A 38 -16.53 -7.43 15.39
N GLY A 39 -15.62 -6.79 16.12
CA GLY A 39 -15.53 -6.84 17.57
C GLY A 39 -15.37 -5.47 18.17
N SER A 40 -15.07 -5.40 19.45
CA SER A 40 -14.69 -4.15 20.11
C SER A 40 -13.37 -3.66 19.53
N THR A 41 -13.29 -2.37 19.23
CA THR A 41 -12.09 -1.72 18.73
C THR A 41 -11.57 -0.74 19.76
N SER A 42 -10.26 -0.75 19.95
CA SER A 42 -9.55 0.24 20.77
C SER A 42 -8.26 0.65 20.06
N ILE A 43 -7.56 1.63 20.62
CA ILE A 43 -6.25 2.04 20.14
C ILE A 43 -5.24 1.83 21.26
N LEU A 44 -4.14 1.17 20.94
CA LEU A 44 -2.95 1.11 21.77
C LEU A 44 -1.92 2.05 21.17
N GLN A 45 -1.40 2.98 21.99
CA GLN A 45 -0.35 3.87 21.53
C GLN A 45 0.96 3.09 21.39
N PRO A 46 1.75 3.32 20.32
CA PRO A 46 3.06 2.73 20.20
C PRO A 46 3.99 3.24 21.30
N THR A 47 4.89 2.41 21.77
CA THR A 47 5.93 2.78 22.76
C THR A 47 7.14 3.43 22.10
N VAL A 48 7.38 3.14 20.82
CA VAL A 48 8.42 3.74 19.99
C VAL A 48 7.77 4.25 18.71
N VAL A 49 8.15 5.42 18.27
CA VAL A 49 7.67 6.04 17.02
C VAL A 49 8.85 6.18 16.08
N ILE A 50 8.69 5.71 14.85
CA ILE A 50 9.66 5.90 13.76
C ILE A 50 9.29 7.22 13.08
N ASP A 51 9.95 8.30 13.44
CA ASP A 51 9.70 9.65 12.93
C ASP A 51 10.83 10.21 12.05
N GLN A 52 11.93 9.45 11.94
CA GLN A 52 13.03 9.73 11.02
C GLN A 52 12.84 8.97 9.71
N PRO A 53 13.45 9.41 8.59
CA PRO A 53 13.41 8.67 7.33
C PRO A 53 13.88 7.23 7.46
N GLU A 54 14.90 7.00 8.30
CA GLU A 54 15.51 5.69 8.56
C GLU A 54 15.80 5.55 10.06
N MET A 55 15.61 4.35 10.60
CA MET A 55 15.91 4.05 11.99
C MET A 55 16.26 2.57 12.15
N ALA A 56 17.49 2.30 12.61
CA ALA A 56 17.88 0.95 13.02
C ALA A 56 17.47 0.68 14.46
N MET A 57 17.01 -0.53 14.75
CA MET A 57 16.55 -0.92 16.07
C MET A 57 16.64 -2.44 16.26
N THR A 58 17.05 -2.86 17.45
CA THR A 58 16.98 -4.27 17.84
C THR A 58 15.72 -4.51 18.66
N VAL A 59 14.87 -5.44 18.20
CA VAL A 59 13.64 -5.84 18.88
C VAL A 59 13.69 -7.32 19.18
N ASP A 60 13.69 -7.67 20.45
CA ASP A 60 13.78 -9.06 20.93
C ASP A 60 14.96 -9.86 20.33
N GLY A 61 16.11 -9.17 20.18
CA GLY A 61 17.34 -9.75 19.65
C GLY A 61 17.43 -9.79 18.12
N VAL A 62 16.42 -9.33 17.40
CA VAL A 62 16.42 -9.22 15.92
C VAL A 62 16.70 -7.79 15.51
N GLU A 63 17.61 -7.60 14.57
CA GLU A 63 17.91 -6.28 13.98
C GLU A 63 16.89 -5.92 12.91
N PHE A 64 16.45 -4.67 12.94
CA PHE A 64 15.53 -4.07 11.97
C PHE A 64 16.08 -2.75 11.47
N ASP A 65 16.07 -2.55 10.17
CA ASP A 65 16.23 -1.26 9.54
C ASP A 65 14.86 -0.78 9.06
N PHE A 66 14.29 0.19 9.76
CA PHE A 66 12.99 0.78 9.41
C PHE A 66 13.15 1.95 8.45
N TYR A 67 12.27 2.03 7.46
CA TYR A 67 12.18 3.11 6.48
C TYR A 67 10.78 3.74 6.54
N ASN A 68 10.74 5.02 6.92
CA ASN A 68 9.48 5.77 7.04
C ASN A 68 9.08 6.32 5.67
N MET A 69 7.89 5.98 5.20
CA MET A 69 7.39 6.30 3.85
C MET A 69 6.02 7.00 3.89
N PRO A 70 5.89 8.12 4.64
CA PRO A 70 4.60 8.77 4.86
C PRO A 70 4.00 9.29 3.56
N GLY A 71 2.69 9.12 3.40
CA GLY A 71 1.95 9.62 2.24
C GLY A 71 2.00 8.71 1.01
N SER A 72 2.63 7.55 1.09
CA SER A 72 2.52 6.49 0.07
C SER A 72 1.14 5.82 0.15
N GLU A 73 1.03 4.63 0.73
CA GLU A 73 -0.26 3.95 0.93
C GLU A 73 -1.11 4.65 2.00
N ALA A 74 -0.49 5.12 3.06
CA ALA A 74 -1.13 5.80 4.18
C ALA A 74 -0.36 7.06 4.60
N PRO A 75 -1.00 7.97 5.39
CA PRO A 75 -0.29 9.11 5.97
C PRO A 75 0.89 8.72 6.86
N ALA A 76 0.81 7.56 7.53
CA ALA A 76 1.89 6.94 8.27
C ALA A 76 2.07 5.52 7.72
N GLU A 77 3.13 5.31 6.98
CA GLU A 77 3.49 4.03 6.38
C GLU A 77 4.97 3.78 6.58
N LEU A 78 5.36 2.55 6.80
CA LEU A 78 6.75 2.17 6.94
C LEU A 78 7.00 0.78 6.37
N THR A 79 8.20 0.58 5.86
CA THR A 79 8.76 -0.71 5.48
C THR A 79 9.93 -1.05 6.40
N PHE A 80 10.42 -2.28 6.36
CA PHE A 80 11.62 -2.63 7.10
C PHE A 80 12.43 -3.74 6.44
N TYR A 81 13.71 -3.72 6.67
CA TYR A 81 14.64 -4.76 6.29
C TYR A 81 15.16 -5.51 7.53
N LEU A 82 15.36 -6.79 7.39
CA LEU A 82 15.95 -7.68 8.38
C LEU A 82 17.32 -8.13 7.86
N PRO A 83 18.44 -7.45 8.23
CA PRO A 83 19.75 -7.69 7.63
C PRO A 83 20.24 -9.14 7.79
N GLU A 84 20.09 -9.71 8.98
CA GLU A 84 20.52 -11.10 9.25
C GLU A 84 19.77 -12.14 8.41
N HIS A 85 18.55 -11.80 7.98
CA HIS A 85 17.68 -12.69 7.20
C HIS A 85 17.63 -12.33 5.71
N ARG A 86 18.29 -11.23 5.32
CA ARG A 86 18.24 -10.68 3.96
C ARG A 86 16.79 -10.58 3.45
N ALA A 87 15.88 -10.15 4.36
CA ALA A 87 14.45 -10.18 4.16
C ALA A 87 13.85 -8.77 4.27
N PHE A 88 13.13 -8.34 3.24
CA PHE A 88 12.48 -7.05 3.17
C PHE A 88 10.96 -7.19 3.30
N CYS A 89 10.41 -6.44 4.24
CA CYS A 89 8.96 -6.28 4.39
C CYS A 89 8.51 -5.01 3.68
N GLY A 90 7.77 -5.17 2.59
CA GLY A 90 7.22 -4.06 1.81
C GLY A 90 5.93 -3.47 2.38
N ALA A 91 5.41 -3.98 3.50
CA ALA A 91 4.13 -3.59 4.10
C ALA A 91 3.01 -3.51 3.06
N GLU A 92 2.38 -2.36 2.84
CA GLU A 92 1.47 -2.09 1.71
C GLU A 92 2.08 -1.13 0.66
N VAL A 93 3.31 -0.65 0.88
CA VAL A 93 4.04 0.17 -0.10
C VAL A 93 4.37 -0.63 -1.36
N LEU A 94 4.71 -1.90 -1.16
CA LEU A 94 5.08 -2.83 -2.22
C LEU A 94 4.22 -4.09 -2.14
N SER A 95 3.63 -4.47 -3.27
CA SER A 95 2.84 -5.69 -3.38
C SER A 95 3.00 -6.30 -4.79
N HIS A 96 2.25 -7.36 -5.12
CA HIS A 96 2.32 -7.97 -6.45
C HIS A 96 1.39 -7.33 -7.47
N VAL A 97 0.57 -6.38 -7.04
CA VAL A 97 -0.38 -5.66 -7.89
C VAL A 97 -0.38 -4.18 -7.51
N MET A 98 -0.80 -3.33 -8.44
CA MET A 98 -0.99 -1.92 -8.14
C MET A 98 -2.05 -1.73 -7.07
N HIS A 99 -1.69 -1.10 -5.97
CA HIS A 99 -2.65 -0.67 -4.96
C HIS A 99 -3.43 0.57 -5.46
N ASN A 100 -4.67 0.74 -5.04
CA ASN A 100 -5.43 1.93 -5.39
C ASN A 100 -4.81 3.20 -4.79
N VAL A 101 -4.83 4.30 -5.53
CA VAL A 101 -4.38 5.62 -5.05
C VAL A 101 -5.49 6.43 -4.38
N LEU A 102 -6.73 5.94 -4.42
CA LEU A 102 -7.89 6.52 -3.76
C LEU A 102 -8.84 5.43 -3.28
N THR A 103 -9.29 5.50 -2.05
CA THR A 103 -10.34 4.62 -1.53
C THR A 103 -11.67 5.35 -1.45
N LEU A 104 -12.75 4.74 -1.96
CA LEU A 104 -14.08 5.35 -1.96
C LEU A 104 -14.67 5.50 -0.55
N ARG A 105 -14.19 4.74 0.43
CA ARG A 105 -14.59 4.90 1.83
C ARG A 105 -14.03 6.16 2.51
N GLY A 106 -13.09 6.87 1.86
CA GLY A 106 -12.63 8.18 2.28
C GLY A 106 -11.33 8.17 3.08
N ALA A 107 -10.25 7.70 2.48
CA ALA A 107 -8.90 8.03 2.90
C ALA A 107 -8.40 9.29 2.19
N LYS A 108 -7.25 9.84 2.59
CA LYS A 108 -6.54 10.83 1.79
C LYS A 108 -6.17 10.22 0.43
N VAL A 109 -6.17 11.04 -0.60
CA VAL A 109 -5.59 10.66 -1.90
C VAL A 109 -4.11 10.39 -1.68
N ARG A 110 -3.62 9.29 -2.19
CA ARG A 110 -2.23 8.86 -2.11
C ARG A 110 -1.43 9.51 -3.24
N ASP A 111 -0.19 9.84 -2.97
CA ASP A 111 0.69 10.46 -3.95
C ASP A 111 1.45 9.38 -4.73
N ALA A 112 1.01 9.13 -5.98
CA ALA A 112 1.60 8.09 -6.81
C ALA A 112 3.05 8.40 -7.21
N LEU A 113 3.42 9.68 -7.37
CA LEU A 113 4.80 10.06 -7.67
C LEU A 113 5.71 9.81 -6.47
N LEU A 114 5.32 10.31 -5.30
CA LEU A 114 6.05 10.07 -4.05
C LEU A 114 6.16 8.58 -3.74
N TRP A 115 5.11 7.82 -4.02
CA TRP A 115 5.11 6.36 -3.85
C TRP A 115 6.15 5.68 -4.75
N SER A 116 6.22 6.08 -6.03
CA SER A 116 7.26 5.63 -6.96
C SER A 116 8.66 5.96 -6.45
N ASP A 117 8.87 7.16 -5.91
CA ASP A 117 10.17 7.59 -5.37
C ASP A 117 10.59 6.72 -4.17
N TYR A 118 9.68 6.37 -3.27
CA TYR A 118 9.96 5.47 -2.16
C TYR A 118 10.32 4.05 -2.60
N ILE A 119 9.68 3.56 -3.66
CA ILE A 119 10.04 2.25 -4.24
C ILE A 119 11.46 2.32 -4.80
N GLY A 120 11.81 3.35 -5.54
CA GLY A 120 13.17 3.57 -6.05
C GLY A 120 14.22 3.62 -4.93
N GLN A 121 13.94 4.38 -3.86
CA GLN A 121 14.81 4.41 -2.68
C GLN A 121 14.96 3.03 -2.01
N SER A 122 13.93 2.21 -2.04
CA SER A 122 14.02 0.85 -1.51
C SER A 122 14.90 -0.04 -2.39
N ILE A 123 14.79 0.07 -3.72
CA ILE A 123 15.65 -0.66 -4.66
C ILE A 123 17.12 -0.32 -4.41
N ASP A 124 17.45 0.97 -4.24
CA ASP A 124 18.82 1.45 -4.02
C ASP A 124 19.46 0.94 -2.71
N ARG A 125 18.66 0.44 -1.76
CA ARG A 125 19.11 -0.03 -0.44
C ARG A 125 19.21 -1.53 -0.31
N LEU A 126 18.61 -2.28 -1.23
CA LEU A 126 18.40 -3.72 -1.09
C LEU A 126 19.33 -4.55 -1.97
N ASP A 127 20.64 -4.25 -1.91
CA ASP A 127 21.68 -4.90 -2.74
C ASP A 127 21.75 -6.43 -2.53
N ASP A 128 21.39 -6.92 -1.37
CA ASP A 128 21.54 -8.32 -0.98
C ASP A 128 20.24 -9.02 -0.57
N VAL A 129 19.08 -8.40 -0.84
CA VAL A 129 17.76 -8.96 -0.50
C VAL A 129 17.55 -10.32 -1.17
N GLU A 130 17.09 -11.29 -0.39
CA GLU A 130 16.77 -12.64 -0.87
C GLU A 130 15.32 -13.01 -0.67
N VAL A 131 14.65 -12.36 0.27
CA VAL A 131 13.24 -12.59 0.56
C VAL A 131 12.50 -11.26 0.60
N PHE A 132 11.43 -11.18 -0.16
CA PHE A 132 10.46 -10.09 -0.09
C PHE A 132 9.12 -10.63 0.40
N PHE A 133 8.51 -9.94 1.35
CA PHE A 133 7.16 -10.23 1.82
C PHE A 133 6.39 -8.94 2.10
N ASN A 134 5.07 -9.05 2.13
CA ASN A 134 4.17 -7.90 2.30
C ASN A 134 2.86 -8.34 2.97
N SER A 135 1.93 -7.40 3.15
CA SER A 135 0.68 -7.63 3.86
C SER A 135 -0.36 -8.45 3.08
N HIS A 136 -0.22 -8.64 1.76
CA HIS A 136 -1.32 -9.12 0.91
C HIS A 136 -1.03 -10.32 0.04
N HIS A 137 0.20 -10.66 -0.27
CA HIS A 137 0.55 -11.68 -1.25
C HIS A 137 1.56 -12.68 -0.69
N TRP A 138 1.85 -13.71 -1.48
CA TRP A 138 2.88 -14.68 -1.17
C TRP A 138 4.26 -14.04 -1.21
N PRO A 139 5.21 -14.49 -0.38
CA PRO A 139 6.59 -14.02 -0.45
C PRO A 139 7.22 -14.31 -1.82
N THR A 140 8.17 -13.45 -2.20
CA THR A 140 9.02 -13.64 -3.39
C THR A 140 10.44 -13.95 -2.94
N TRP A 141 11.11 -14.88 -3.59
CA TRP A 141 12.48 -15.28 -3.31
C TRP A 141 13.38 -15.00 -4.50
N GLY A 142 14.63 -14.64 -4.19
CA GLY A 142 15.70 -14.38 -5.15
C GLY A 142 15.78 -12.91 -5.55
N HIS A 143 16.99 -12.35 -5.39
CA HIS A 143 17.30 -10.93 -5.58
C HIS A 143 16.76 -10.38 -6.92
N ASP A 144 17.19 -10.95 -8.04
CA ASP A 144 16.84 -10.40 -9.36
C ASP A 144 15.33 -10.35 -9.60
N ARG A 145 14.60 -11.35 -9.10
CA ARG A 145 13.16 -11.41 -9.22
C ARG A 145 12.49 -10.34 -8.36
N ILE A 146 13.01 -10.11 -7.15
CA ILE A 146 12.50 -9.09 -6.23
C ILE A 146 12.72 -7.70 -6.84
N ILE A 147 13.94 -7.40 -7.29
CA ILE A 147 14.27 -6.10 -7.88
C ILE A 147 13.43 -5.85 -9.13
N THR A 148 13.34 -6.83 -10.05
CA THR A 148 12.49 -6.69 -11.24
C THR A 148 11.01 -6.39 -10.89
N GLN A 149 10.47 -7.05 -9.87
CA GLN A 149 9.11 -6.79 -9.40
C GLN A 149 8.95 -5.36 -8.84
N MET A 150 9.94 -4.90 -8.09
CA MET A 150 9.96 -3.55 -7.52
C MET A 150 10.06 -2.48 -8.62
N GLU A 151 10.94 -2.66 -9.61
CA GLU A 151 11.07 -1.78 -10.76
C GLU A 151 9.76 -1.66 -11.55
N GLN A 152 9.11 -2.79 -11.82
CA GLN A 152 7.81 -2.79 -12.52
C GLN A 152 6.73 -2.04 -11.74
N GLN A 153 6.71 -2.14 -10.41
CA GLN A 153 5.78 -1.38 -9.59
C GLN A 153 6.12 0.11 -9.56
N GLN A 154 7.38 0.47 -9.45
CA GLN A 154 7.86 1.84 -9.53
C GLN A 154 7.41 2.50 -10.82
N ASP A 155 7.68 1.85 -11.95
CA ASP A 155 7.30 2.32 -13.28
C ASP A 155 5.79 2.50 -13.41
N MET A 156 5.01 1.57 -12.91
CA MET A 156 3.55 1.61 -12.98
C MET A 156 2.96 2.80 -12.24
N TYR A 157 3.44 3.11 -11.03
CA TYR A 157 2.99 4.30 -10.29
C TYR A 157 3.44 5.59 -10.98
N LYS A 158 4.70 5.66 -11.39
CA LYS A 158 5.25 6.83 -12.09
C LYS A 158 4.56 7.07 -13.42
N PHE A 159 4.37 6.04 -14.23
CA PHE A 159 3.64 6.12 -15.50
C PHE A 159 2.21 6.63 -15.28
N THR A 160 1.50 6.07 -14.30
CA THR A 160 0.12 6.48 -13.98
C THR A 160 0.06 7.97 -13.63
N HIS A 161 0.97 8.44 -12.78
CA HIS A 161 1.07 9.86 -12.43
C HIS A 161 1.38 10.72 -13.65
N ASP A 162 2.50 10.44 -14.34
CA ASP A 162 3.01 11.28 -15.42
C ASP A 162 2.04 11.37 -16.60
N GLN A 163 1.43 10.25 -16.99
CA GLN A 163 0.44 10.23 -18.07
C GLN A 163 -0.86 10.93 -17.66
N THR A 164 -1.28 10.81 -16.41
CA THR A 164 -2.44 11.54 -15.90
C THR A 164 -2.21 13.05 -15.97
N VAL A 165 -1.07 13.53 -15.48
CA VAL A 165 -0.70 14.95 -15.55
C VAL A 165 -0.57 15.42 -16.98
N ARG A 166 0.07 14.65 -17.85
CA ARG A 166 0.20 14.96 -19.28
C ARG A 166 -1.16 15.13 -19.95
N LEU A 167 -2.07 14.20 -19.74
CA LEU A 167 -3.40 14.25 -20.35
C LEU A 167 -4.24 15.40 -19.77
N ALA A 168 -4.13 15.67 -18.45
CA ALA A 168 -4.78 16.80 -17.82
C ALA A 168 -4.30 18.14 -18.41
N ASN A 169 -3.00 18.29 -18.64
CA ASN A 169 -2.40 19.47 -19.29
C ASN A 169 -2.83 19.64 -20.75
N LEU A 170 -3.25 18.57 -21.42
CA LEU A 170 -3.88 18.61 -22.74
C LEU A 170 -5.38 18.96 -22.72
N GLY A 171 -5.96 19.17 -21.52
CA GLY A 171 -7.34 19.58 -21.34
C GLY A 171 -8.34 18.45 -21.24
N TYR A 172 -7.90 17.19 -21.10
CA TYR A 172 -8.81 16.06 -20.89
C TYR A 172 -9.42 16.07 -19.49
N THR A 173 -10.69 15.72 -19.42
CA THR A 173 -11.40 15.51 -18.17
C THR A 173 -10.95 14.22 -17.47
N PRO A 174 -11.15 14.08 -16.14
CA PRO A 174 -10.77 12.85 -15.43
C PRO A 174 -11.35 11.56 -16.04
N ARG A 175 -12.58 11.62 -16.56
CA ARG A 175 -13.22 10.48 -17.23
C ARG A 175 -12.52 10.10 -18.53
N GLU A 176 -12.22 11.08 -19.37
CA GLU A 176 -11.49 10.86 -20.62
C GLU A 176 -10.06 10.35 -20.38
N ILE A 177 -9.42 10.82 -19.30
CA ILE A 177 -8.10 10.34 -18.88
C ILE A 177 -8.19 8.86 -18.51
N ALA A 178 -9.15 8.47 -17.69
CA ALA A 178 -9.33 7.07 -17.28
C ALA A 178 -9.59 6.12 -18.47
N GLU A 179 -10.29 6.60 -19.51
CA GLU A 179 -10.54 5.83 -20.73
C GLU A 179 -9.31 5.72 -21.64
N ARG A 180 -8.39 6.71 -21.57
CA ARG A 180 -7.19 6.79 -22.43
C ARG A 180 -5.94 6.19 -21.81
N LEU A 181 -5.87 6.18 -20.49
CA LEU A 181 -4.75 5.60 -19.77
C LEU A 181 -4.76 4.06 -19.97
N LYS A 182 -3.71 3.57 -20.61
CA LYS A 182 -3.49 2.12 -20.82
C LYS A 182 -2.21 1.75 -20.10
N LEU A 183 -2.32 0.84 -19.13
CA LEU A 183 -1.22 0.21 -18.41
C LEU A 183 -0.78 -1.06 -19.16
#